data_e7e1e0ada821a4b4ece8575ce4d00cab
#
_entry.id   e7e1e0ada821a4b4ece8575ce4d00cab
#
_cell.length_a   1.000
_cell.length_b   1.000
_cell.length_c   1.000
_cell.angle_alpha   90.00
_cell.angle_beta   90.00
_cell.angle_gamma   90.00
#
_symmetry.space_group_name_H-M   'P 1'
#
loop_
_entity.id
_entity.type
_entity.pdbx_description
1 polymer ?
#
loop_
_entity_poly.entity_id
_entity_poly.type
_entity_poly.pdbx_seq_one_letter_code
_entity_poly.pdbx_strand_id
1 'polypeptide(L)'
;MSTTSHGQPLPLPAAALPDGCPDWDGEQARRWTQAFPPRWVPVRPGERSVPATVVAGVLVAGSPAVWADLRSWVAALVALHLVWVLVRPEVVRFSAPVLIVLVLVPQSGLPYGVAVPVVLAVVLTWPAALLRMARRTRQRQAARAAAGGVTAVLPDTGGRLKRGRFLAGAGLVLLVLGAVPAGLGGLIDLADDRQAVPALGWYVAGLGATVLLSGVLGRRRAARLRGGPVPVLRVLVRENAEVDAEVFAADDVMALRPLFTVAVSEMDDDSDDDDDDDDDDDDEEDLEEILERLGSDQPGPLREAVLHGLPYDGAEVALVSAAEEPGEPPVTEWSTGPVRLVTHGAIRRRLAKEKRTEAYAERGRAAAAAVGAGTGTGAVRRWRAGSLDVLVVSMVVMWGYYGIHGESGAFRYVIGGVLGLIGALLLPPMLAWRITADAEGLWINGLRRTHHIGWDHIRVVRCKGTELTVDSYRTAFPQWTVRTPRWPWLERRIGLVHPYERTAAEITAMWQDPALRPTGVSGARQRGLPLWPLAAVLGAGWAAALVLLP
;
A
#
# COMPACT_ATOMS: atom_id res chain seq x y z
N MET A 1 5.53 -9.11 -31.22
CA MET A 1 5.61 -7.66 -30.97
C MET A 1 4.23 -7.08 -31.26
N SER A 2 3.37 -7.06 -30.28
CA SER A 2 2.09 -6.36 -30.37
C SER A 2 2.39 -4.93 -29.98
N THR A 3 2.46 -4.04 -30.96
CA THR A 3 2.31 -2.61 -30.75
C THR A 3 0.94 -2.44 -30.11
N THR A 4 0.90 -2.18 -28.80
CA THR A 4 -0.29 -1.67 -28.15
C THR A 4 -0.71 -0.42 -28.91
N SER A 5 -1.68 -0.58 -29.84
CA SER A 5 -2.35 0.56 -30.42
C SER A 5 -2.97 1.29 -29.23
N HIS A 6 -2.50 2.48 -28.92
CA HIS A 6 -3.22 3.38 -28.05
C HIS A 6 -4.53 3.67 -28.78
N GLY A 7 -5.55 2.84 -28.48
CA GLY A 7 -6.87 2.98 -29.05
C GLY A 7 -7.45 4.35 -28.69
N GLN A 8 -8.35 4.85 -29.53
CA GLN A 8 -9.15 6.01 -29.16
C GLN A 8 -9.88 5.70 -27.83
N PRO A 9 -10.07 6.72 -26.97
CA PRO A 9 -10.86 6.53 -25.75
C PRO A 9 -12.22 5.94 -26.08
N LEU A 10 -12.70 4.99 -25.27
CA LEU A 10 -14.04 4.45 -25.41
C LEU A 10 -15.05 5.57 -25.19
N PRO A 11 -15.94 5.85 -26.18
CA PRO A 11 -16.83 7.00 -26.11
C PRO A 11 -17.96 6.76 -25.11
N LEU A 12 -18.27 7.77 -24.31
CA LEU A 12 -19.45 7.77 -23.44
C LEU A 12 -20.71 7.99 -24.29
N PRO A 13 -21.79 7.20 -24.11
CA PRO A 13 -23.06 7.44 -24.79
C PRO A 13 -23.59 8.86 -24.55
N ALA A 14 -24.08 9.52 -25.61
CA ALA A 14 -24.57 10.89 -25.53
C ALA A 14 -25.69 11.08 -24.48
N ALA A 15 -26.51 10.04 -24.24
CA ALA A 15 -27.55 10.06 -23.23
C ALA A 15 -27.01 10.17 -21.77
N ALA A 16 -25.77 9.77 -21.52
CA ALA A 16 -25.14 9.85 -20.21
C ALA A 16 -24.38 11.17 -20.01
N LEU A 17 -24.30 12.01 -21.04
CA LEU A 17 -23.63 13.29 -21.00
C LEU A 17 -24.65 14.37 -20.58
N PRO A 18 -24.48 15.03 -19.42
CA PRO A 18 -25.34 16.13 -19.02
C PRO A 18 -25.25 17.31 -20.01
N ASP A 19 -26.39 17.97 -20.26
CA ASP A 19 -26.44 19.13 -21.17
C ASP A 19 -25.46 20.23 -20.75
N GLY A 20 -24.62 20.62 -21.72
CA GLY A 20 -23.63 21.68 -21.49
C GLY A 20 -22.46 21.29 -20.58
N CYS A 21 -22.26 20.00 -20.31
CA CYS A 21 -21.11 19.53 -19.53
C CYS A 21 -19.78 19.96 -20.18
N PRO A 22 -18.97 20.79 -19.50
CA PRO A 22 -17.74 21.30 -20.08
C PRO A 22 -16.65 20.22 -20.07
N ASP A 23 -15.80 20.23 -21.12
CA ASP A 23 -14.57 19.46 -21.12
C ASP A 23 -13.58 20.05 -20.11
N TRP A 24 -12.98 19.22 -19.29
CA TRP A 24 -11.86 19.65 -18.46
C TRP A 24 -10.59 19.60 -19.30
N ASP A 25 -10.30 20.70 -19.98
CA ASP A 25 -9.17 20.81 -20.89
C ASP A 25 -7.81 20.88 -20.16
N GLY A 26 -6.72 20.64 -20.91
CA GLY A 26 -5.37 20.62 -20.37
C GLY A 26 -4.91 21.96 -19.80
N GLU A 27 -5.48 23.11 -20.21
CA GLU A 27 -5.16 24.42 -19.62
C GLU A 27 -5.82 24.58 -18.25
N GLN A 28 -7.09 24.25 -18.15
CA GLN A 28 -7.82 24.26 -16.87
C GLN A 28 -7.21 23.24 -15.88
N ALA A 29 -6.87 22.03 -16.37
CA ALA A 29 -6.18 21.01 -15.60
C ALA A 29 -4.81 21.50 -15.10
N ARG A 30 -4.08 22.24 -15.93
CA ARG A 30 -2.80 22.86 -15.54
C ARG A 30 -2.99 23.91 -14.45
N ARG A 31 -4.00 24.76 -14.54
CA ARG A 31 -4.36 25.74 -13.48
C ARG A 31 -4.68 25.04 -12.17
N TRP A 32 -5.41 23.93 -12.22
CA TRP A 32 -5.72 23.11 -11.06
C TRP A 32 -4.47 22.46 -10.44
N THR A 33 -3.55 21.92 -11.26
CA THR A 33 -2.29 21.35 -10.77
C THR A 33 -1.32 22.41 -10.22
N GLN A 34 -1.38 23.66 -10.67
CA GLN A 34 -0.62 24.77 -10.07
C GLN A 34 -1.06 25.07 -8.63
N ALA A 35 -2.27 24.67 -8.26
CA ALA A 35 -2.74 24.77 -6.87
C ALA A 35 -2.24 23.65 -5.97
N PHE A 36 -1.34 22.77 -6.43
CA PHE A 36 -0.73 21.72 -5.60
C PHE A 36 0.13 22.33 -4.49
N PRO A 37 0.18 21.70 -3.32
CA PRO A 37 1.09 22.11 -2.28
C PRO A 37 2.56 21.96 -2.74
N PRO A 38 3.47 22.73 -2.11
CA PRO A 38 4.92 22.61 -2.39
C PRO A 38 5.42 21.18 -2.11
N ARG A 39 6.53 20.80 -2.74
CA ARG A 39 7.07 19.42 -2.68
C ARG A 39 7.42 18.92 -1.28
N TRP A 40 7.71 19.81 -0.35
CA TRP A 40 8.04 19.47 1.03
C TRP A 40 6.81 19.15 1.89
N VAL A 41 5.60 19.53 1.42
CA VAL A 41 4.35 19.19 2.08
C VAL A 41 3.92 17.80 1.64
N PRO A 42 3.80 16.82 2.54
CA PRO A 42 3.35 15.49 2.19
C PRO A 42 1.89 15.51 1.75
N VAL A 43 1.62 15.16 0.52
CA VAL A 43 0.28 15.18 -0.07
C VAL A 43 -0.36 13.81 -0.12
N ARG A 44 0.44 12.80 -0.42
CA ARG A 44 0.02 11.41 -0.52
C ARG A 44 0.79 10.58 0.49
N PRO A 45 0.13 10.01 1.49
CA PRO A 45 0.72 8.89 2.20
C PRO A 45 0.81 7.73 1.20
N GLY A 46 2.03 7.35 0.82
CA GLY A 46 2.23 6.12 0.05
C GLY A 46 1.70 4.94 0.86
N GLU A 47 1.37 3.83 0.24
CA GLU A 47 0.87 2.62 0.91
C GLU A 47 1.70 2.23 2.15
N ARG A 48 3.02 2.45 2.08
CA ARG A 48 3.96 2.16 3.19
C ARG A 48 4.11 3.30 4.20
N SER A 49 3.70 4.53 3.87
CA SER A 49 3.91 5.69 4.75
C SER A 49 2.92 5.74 5.91
N VAL A 50 1.69 5.28 5.72
CA VAL A 50 0.71 5.21 6.80
C VAL A 50 1.11 4.17 7.84
N PRO A 51 1.39 2.89 7.48
CA PRO A 51 1.88 1.91 8.45
C PRO A 51 3.17 2.37 9.15
N ALA A 52 4.14 2.90 8.41
CA ALA A 52 5.38 3.40 8.98
C ALA A 52 5.14 4.54 9.99
N THR A 53 4.19 5.44 9.71
CA THR A 53 3.86 6.53 10.62
C THR A 53 3.09 6.04 11.84
N VAL A 54 2.23 5.03 11.69
CA VAL A 54 1.56 4.37 12.81
C VAL A 54 2.58 3.70 13.72
N VAL A 55 3.54 2.96 13.15
CA VAL A 55 4.63 2.34 13.92
C VAL A 55 5.50 3.41 14.61
N ALA A 56 5.87 4.47 13.91
CA ALA A 56 6.59 5.59 14.51
C ALA A 56 5.78 6.23 15.66
N GLY A 57 4.46 6.33 15.52
CA GLY A 57 3.56 6.78 16.55
C GLY A 57 3.57 5.89 17.80
N VAL A 58 3.62 4.57 17.63
CA VAL A 58 3.77 3.62 18.75
C VAL A 58 5.07 3.87 19.51
N LEU A 59 6.19 4.07 18.78
CA LEU A 59 7.49 4.35 19.38
C LEU A 59 7.48 5.69 20.13
N VAL A 60 6.86 6.72 19.53
CA VAL A 60 6.73 8.05 20.15
C VAL A 60 5.81 8.00 21.37
N ALA A 61 4.70 7.26 21.33
CA ALA A 61 3.78 7.12 22.46
C ALA A 61 4.43 6.39 23.65
N GLY A 62 5.20 5.34 23.37
CA GLY A 62 5.87 4.55 24.40
C GLY A 62 7.07 5.27 25.03
N SER A 63 7.95 5.82 24.21
CA SER A 63 9.22 6.37 24.64
C SER A 63 9.11 7.62 25.54
N PRO A 64 8.41 8.70 25.18
CA PRO A 64 8.28 9.87 26.06
C PRO A 64 7.53 9.59 27.37
N ALA A 65 6.60 8.63 27.38
CA ALA A 65 5.85 8.28 28.57
C ALA A 65 6.75 7.61 29.62
N VAL A 66 7.70 6.78 29.17
CA VAL A 66 8.65 6.06 30.04
C VAL A 66 9.80 6.97 30.49
N TRP A 67 10.35 7.78 29.58
CA TRP A 67 11.63 8.48 29.81
C TRP A 67 11.48 9.88 30.42
N ALA A 68 10.30 10.48 30.32
CA ALA A 68 10.09 11.87 30.69
C ALA A 68 8.93 12.10 31.65
N ASP A 69 8.40 11.07 32.30
CA ASP A 69 7.19 11.15 33.15
C ASP A 69 6.02 11.88 32.50
N LEU A 70 5.96 11.84 31.17
CA LEU A 70 4.90 12.51 30.43
C LEU A 70 3.58 11.80 30.70
N ARG A 71 2.52 12.57 30.93
CA ARG A 71 1.18 11.99 31.06
C ARG A 71 0.82 11.19 29.81
N SER A 72 0.41 9.93 30.00
CA SER A 72 0.19 8.94 28.93
C SER A 72 -0.67 9.44 27.79
N TRP A 73 -1.75 10.20 28.08
CA TRP A 73 -2.61 10.78 27.07
C TRP A 73 -1.95 11.90 26.25
N VAL A 74 -0.98 12.66 26.81
CA VAL A 74 -0.23 13.69 26.07
C VAL A 74 0.74 13.04 25.09
N ALA A 75 1.43 11.99 25.53
CA ALA A 75 2.31 11.20 24.65
C ALA A 75 1.50 10.62 23.47
N ALA A 76 0.33 10.07 23.75
CA ALA A 76 -0.58 9.56 22.71
C ALA A 76 -1.02 10.67 21.74
N LEU A 77 -1.35 11.87 22.22
CA LEU A 77 -1.73 13.00 21.36
C LEU A 77 -0.58 13.48 20.47
N VAL A 78 0.65 13.49 20.97
CA VAL A 78 1.84 13.82 20.15
C VAL A 78 2.02 12.77 19.04
N ALA A 79 1.89 11.49 19.37
CA ALA A 79 1.94 10.40 18.41
C ALA A 79 0.82 10.49 17.36
N LEU A 80 -0.41 10.76 17.78
CA LEU A 80 -1.55 10.96 16.89
C LEU A 80 -1.38 12.17 15.97
N HIS A 81 -0.74 13.23 16.46
CA HIS A 81 -0.48 14.42 15.66
C HIS A 81 0.36 14.09 14.42
N LEU A 82 1.36 13.20 14.53
CA LEU A 82 2.15 12.75 13.39
C LEU A 82 1.27 12.05 12.34
N VAL A 83 0.33 11.21 12.78
CA VAL A 83 -0.63 10.56 11.90
C VAL A 83 -1.56 11.58 11.25
N TRP A 84 -2.09 12.53 12.02
CA TRP A 84 -3.02 13.54 11.51
C TRP A 84 -2.40 14.48 10.48
N VAL A 85 -1.12 14.80 10.58
CA VAL A 85 -0.42 15.60 9.57
C VAL A 85 -0.55 14.97 8.18
N LEU A 86 -0.48 13.64 8.10
CA LEU A 86 -0.58 12.91 6.84
C LEU A 86 -2.03 12.64 6.43
N VAL A 87 -2.85 12.15 7.36
CA VAL A 87 -4.18 11.60 7.07
C VAL A 87 -5.26 12.67 7.21
N ARG A 88 -5.17 13.55 8.23
CA ARG A 88 -6.21 14.51 8.60
C ARG A 88 -5.67 15.90 8.94
N PRO A 89 -5.16 16.64 7.95
CA PRO A 89 -4.61 17.99 8.18
C PRO A 89 -5.63 18.95 8.79
N GLU A 90 -6.95 18.68 8.64
CA GLU A 90 -8.01 19.45 9.27
C GLU A 90 -7.94 19.40 10.82
N VAL A 91 -7.57 18.24 11.38
CA VAL A 91 -7.43 18.06 12.83
C VAL A 91 -6.20 18.80 13.33
N VAL A 92 -5.11 18.79 12.56
CA VAL A 92 -3.82 19.43 12.91
C VAL A 92 -4.00 20.93 13.16
N ARG A 93 -4.90 21.59 12.43
CA ARG A 93 -5.23 23.00 12.65
C ARG A 93 -5.57 23.32 14.11
N PHE A 94 -6.28 22.41 14.76
CA PHE A 94 -6.75 22.59 16.14
C PHE A 94 -5.83 21.90 17.15
N SER A 95 -5.31 20.71 16.81
CA SER A 95 -4.46 19.93 17.72
C SER A 95 -3.09 20.56 17.93
N ALA A 96 -2.50 21.22 16.92
CA ALA A 96 -1.17 21.81 17.05
C ALA A 96 -1.10 22.88 18.15
N PRO A 97 -1.94 23.94 18.19
CA PRO A 97 -1.89 24.93 19.26
C PRO A 97 -2.18 24.32 20.64
N VAL A 98 -3.12 23.37 20.70
CA VAL A 98 -3.43 22.65 21.96
C VAL A 98 -2.20 21.87 22.46
N LEU A 99 -1.53 21.13 21.59
CA LEU A 99 -0.33 20.37 21.94
C LEU A 99 0.82 21.28 22.39
N ILE A 100 1.04 22.40 21.71
CA ILE A 100 2.07 23.39 22.13
C ILE A 100 1.79 23.85 23.55
N VAL A 101 0.55 24.22 23.87
CA VAL A 101 0.16 24.63 25.21
C VAL A 101 0.35 23.51 26.21
N LEU A 102 -0.12 22.30 25.92
CA LEU A 102 -0.02 21.15 26.81
C LEU A 102 1.42 20.75 27.13
N VAL A 103 2.32 20.83 26.14
CA VAL A 103 3.74 20.49 26.31
C VAL A 103 4.50 21.58 27.07
N LEU A 104 4.11 22.85 26.90
CA LEU A 104 4.77 23.98 27.57
C LEU A 104 4.27 24.25 29.00
N VAL A 105 3.09 23.69 29.39
CA VAL A 105 2.60 23.86 30.76
C VAL A 105 3.54 23.15 31.74
N PRO A 106 3.98 23.81 32.84
CA PRO A 106 4.92 23.24 33.80
C PRO A 106 4.49 21.91 34.43
N GLN A 107 3.20 21.61 34.41
CA GLN A 107 2.62 20.37 34.92
C GLN A 107 2.83 19.15 34.00
N SER A 108 3.43 19.34 32.81
CA SER A 108 3.68 18.25 31.87
C SER A 108 4.76 17.27 32.35
N GLY A 109 5.61 17.69 33.30
CA GLY A 109 6.74 16.88 33.78
C GLY A 109 7.89 16.69 32.77
N LEU A 110 7.76 17.24 31.56
CA LEU A 110 8.74 17.09 30.49
C LEU A 110 10.00 17.92 30.76
N PRO A 111 11.18 17.30 30.76
CA PRO A 111 12.44 18.05 30.76
C PRO A 111 12.55 18.88 29.48
N TYR A 112 13.11 20.09 29.59
CA TYR A 112 13.26 21.02 28.46
C TYR A 112 13.95 20.38 27.24
N GLY A 113 14.87 19.44 27.45
CA GLY A 113 15.55 18.71 26.38
C GLY A 113 14.61 17.88 25.49
N VAL A 114 13.44 17.48 25.99
CA VAL A 114 12.40 16.75 25.23
C VAL A 114 11.29 17.67 24.80
N ALA A 115 10.87 18.61 25.64
CA ALA A 115 9.79 19.55 25.35
C ALA A 115 10.10 20.42 24.11
N VAL A 116 11.33 20.94 24.01
CA VAL A 116 11.73 21.82 22.90
C VAL A 116 11.68 21.10 21.54
N PRO A 117 12.28 19.92 21.33
CA PRO A 117 12.16 19.19 20.08
C PRO A 117 10.71 18.84 19.70
N VAL A 118 9.87 18.44 20.66
CA VAL A 118 8.46 18.13 20.42
C VAL A 118 7.69 19.38 19.97
N VAL A 119 7.83 20.49 20.68
CA VAL A 119 7.23 21.77 20.28
C VAL A 119 7.71 22.20 18.90
N LEU A 120 9.01 22.10 18.63
CA LEU A 120 9.57 22.43 17.32
C LEU A 120 8.97 21.56 16.21
N ALA A 121 8.84 20.26 16.43
CA ALA A 121 8.22 19.33 15.47
C ALA A 121 6.74 19.71 15.20
N VAL A 122 5.98 20.04 16.23
CA VAL A 122 4.58 20.50 16.09
C VAL A 122 4.51 21.84 15.36
N VAL A 123 5.37 22.79 15.70
CA VAL A 123 5.45 24.13 15.05
C VAL A 123 5.83 24.01 13.58
N LEU A 124 6.73 23.08 13.20
CA LEU A 124 7.11 22.85 11.80
C LEU A 124 6.03 22.14 10.98
N THR A 125 5.28 21.22 11.59
CA THR A 125 4.23 20.45 10.89
C THR A 125 2.93 21.24 10.74
N TRP A 126 2.63 22.16 11.65
CA TRP A 126 1.43 23.00 11.62
C TRP A 126 1.30 23.85 10.34
N PRO A 127 2.30 24.67 9.92
CA PRO A 127 2.23 25.41 8.68
C PRO A 127 2.04 24.50 7.44
N ALA A 128 2.63 23.31 7.43
CA ALA A 128 2.44 22.35 6.35
C ALA A 128 0.97 21.94 6.21
N ALA A 129 0.29 21.65 7.32
CA ALA A 129 -1.13 21.31 7.34
C ALA A 129 -2.00 22.50 6.90
N LEU A 130 -1.73 23.71 7.42
CA LEU A 130 -2.45 24.93 7.02
C LEU A 130 -2.29 25.23 5.53
N LEU A 131 -1.07 25.09 5.01
CA LEU A 131 -0.79 25.32 3.60
C LEU A 131 -1.51 24.27 2.73
N ARG A 132 -1.53 23.01 3.13
CA ARG A 132 -2.28 21.95 2.45
C ARG A 132 -3.78 22.29 2.38
N MET A 133 -4.37 22.76 3.46
CA MET A 133 -5.77 23.18 3.48
C MET A 133 -6.05 24.40 2.59
N ALA A 134 -5.17 25.41 2.61
CA ALA A 134 -5.28 26.57 1.74
C ALA A 134 -5.22 26.17 0.25
N ARG A 135 -4.36 25.22 -0.09
CA ARG A 135 -4.26 24.68 -1.45
C ARG A 135 -5.51 23.90 -1.87
N ARG A 136 -6.12 23.13 -0.98
CA ARG A 136 -7.42 22.48 -1.24
C ARG A 136 -8.51 23.47 -1.64
N THR A 137 -8.56 24.63 -0.98
CA THR A 137 -9.50 25.69 -1.30
C THR A 137 -9.27 26.24 -2.71
N ARG A 138 -8.00 26.45 -3.10
CA ARG A 138 -7.64 26.88 -4.45
C ARG A 138 -7.98 25.85 -5.52
N GLN A 139 -7.70 24.55 -5.26
CA GLN A 139 -8.09 23.45 -6.16
C GLN A 139 -9.59 23.40 -6.37
N ARG A 140 -10.39 23.55 -5.28
CA ARG A 140 -11.85 23.59 -5.36
C ARG A 140 -12.33 24.77 -6.20
N GLN A 141 -11.71 25.94 -6.05
CA GLN A 141 -12.04 27.13 -6.85
C GLN A 141 -11.69 26.91 -8.34
N ALA A 142 -10.52 26.34 -8.64
CA ALA A 142 -10.12 26.04 -10.01
C ALA A 142 -11.06 25.02 -10.67
N ALA A 143 -11.43 23.93 -9.96
CA ALA A 143 -12.38 22.95 -10.45
C ALA A 143 -13.79 23.55 -10.66
N ARG A 144 -14.23 24.42 -9.74
CA ARG A 144 -15.52 25.14 -9.90
C ARG A 144 -15.51 26.08 -11.11
N ALA A 145 -14.40 26.76 -11.34
CA ALA A 145 -14.24 27.62 -12.51
C ALA A 145 -14.25 26.80 -13.81
N ALA A 146 -13.63 25.63 -13.83
CA ALA A 146 -13.66 24.71 -14.95
C ALA A 146 -15.08 24.19 -15.25
N ALA A 147 -15.87 23.89 -14.22
CA ALA A 147 -17.24 23.45 -14.37
C ALA A 147 -18.20 24.52 -14.91
N GLY A 148 -17.78 25.82 -14.95
CA GLY A 148 -18.56 26.90 -15.57
C GLY A 148 -19.95 27.13 -14.99
N GLY A 149 -20.25 26.56 -13.81
CA GLY A 149 -21.57 26.63 -13.18
C GLY A 149 -22.52 25.50 -13.61
N VAL A 150 -22.11 24.63 -14.52
CA VAL A 150 -22.93 23.48 -14.94
C VAL A 150 -22.99 22.45 -13.82
N THR A 151 -24.19 21.99 -13.54
CA THR A 151 -24.46 21.00 -12.50
C THR A 151 -25.40 19.92 -13.04
N ALA A 152 -25.20 18.69 -12.61
CA ALA A 152 -26.10 17.59 -12.92
C ALA A 152 -26.38 16.76 -11.66
N VAL A 153 -27.52 16.08 -11.67
CA VAL A 153 -27.86 15.09 -10.66
C VAL A 153 -27.17 13.80 -11.06
N LEU A 154 -26.57 13.13 -10.09
CA LEU A 154 -25.98 11.82 -10.33
C LEU A 154 -27.09 10.81 -10.64
N PRO A 155 -26.91 9.91 -11.63
CA PRO A 155 -27.86 8.84 -11.87
C PRO A 155 -28.12 8.05 -10.58
N ASP A 156 -29.41 7.83 -10.26
CA ASP A 156 -29.74 6.98 -9.11
C ASP A 156 -29.66 5.53 -9.54
N THR A 157 -28.67 4.84 -9.07
CA THR A 157 -28.41 3.43 -9.36
C THR A 157 -28.96 2.51 -8.26
N GLY A 158 -29.81 3.03 -7.35
CA GLY A 158 -30.50 2.22 -6.33
C GLY A 158 -29.59 1.66 -5.20
N GLY A 159 -28.31 1.48 -5.47
CA GLY A 159 -27.40 0.77 -4.58
C GLY A 159 -27.08 1.50 -3.27
N ARG A 160 -26.81 0.75 -2.20
CA ARG A 160 -26.44 1.28 -0.89
C ARG A 160 -24.96 1.64 -0.84
N LEU A 161 -24.63 2.82 -0.29
CA LEU A 161 -23.24 3.22 -0.03
C LEU A 161 -22.58 2.26 1.00
N LYS A 162 -21.88 1.24 0.54
CA LYS A 162 -21.09 0.31 1.40
C LYS A 162 -19.94 1.04 2.10
N ARG A 163 -19.59 2.22 1.58
CA ARG A 163 -18.49 3.04 2.09
C ARG A 163 -18.63 3.40 3.55
N GLY A 164 -17.55 3.20 4.29
CA GLY A 164 -17.45 3.59 5.69
C GLY A 164 -18.06 2.60 6.68
N ARG A 165 -18.73 1.52 6.25
CA ARG A 165 -19.15 0.45 7.19
C ARG A 165 -17.91 -0.26 7.75
N PHE A 166 -16.99 -0.69 6.88
CA PHE A 166 -15.73 -1.30 7.28
C PHE A 166 -14.91 -0.36 8.19
N LEU A 167 -14.76 0.91 7.80
CA LEU A 167 -14.04 1.90 8.61
C LEU A 167 -14.74 2.16 9.95
N ALA A 168 -16.08 2.15 10.00
CA ALA A 168 -16.80 2.30 11.25
C ALA A 168 -16.59 1.09 12.18
N GLY A 169 -16.68 -0.12 11.65
CA GLY A 169 -16.40 -1.35 12.40
C GLY A 169 -14.95 -1.41 12.89
N ALA A 170 -13.98 -1.23 12.01
CA ALA A 170 -12.56 -1.22 12.35
C ALA A 170 -12.22 -0.12 13.36
N GLY A 171 -12.79 1.09 13.19
CA GLY A 171 -12.60 2.19 14.11
C GLY A 171 -13.19 1.92 15.50
N LEU A 172 -14.35 1.29 15.58
CA LEU A 172 -14.95 0.89 16.85
C LEU A 172 -14.12 -0.17 17.56
N VAL A 173 -13.67 -1.20 16.83
CA VAL A 173 -12.80 -2.25 17.38
C VAL A 173 -11.51 -1.65 17.94
N LEU A 174 -10.83 -0.79 17.19
CA LEU A 174 -9.61 -0.12 17.66
C LEU A 174 -9.88 0.77 18.87
N LEU A 175 -11.03 1.47 18.90
CA LEU A 175 -11.40 2.31 20.03
C LEU A 175 -11.58 1.48 21.30
N VAL A 176 -12.28 0.35 21.22
CA VAL A 176 -12.49 -0.56 22.36
C VAL A 176 -11.18 -1.20 22.80
N LEU A 177 -10.38 -1.73 21.84
CA LEU A 177 -9.08 -2.33 22.11
C LEU A 177 -8.10 -1.33 22.76
N GLY A 178 -8.17 -0.05 22.41
CA GLY A 178 -7.35 0.99 23.02
C GLY A 178 -7.88 1.45 24.39
N ALA A 179 -9.20 1.50 24.59
CA ALA A 179 -9.81 1.95 25.85
C ALA A 179 -9.48 1.04 27.02
N VAL A 180 -9.40 -0.28 26.79
CA VAL A 180 -9.08 -1.26 27.84
C VAL A 180 -7.70 -0.99 28.45
N PRO A 181 -6.56 -1.00 27.70
CA PRO A 181 -5.26 -0.73 28.30
C PRO A 181 -5.12 0.71 28.80
N ALA A 182 -5.84 1.68 28.20
CA ALA A 182 -5.87 3.06 28.72
C ALA A 182 -6.43 3.13 30.13
N GLY A 183 -7.42 2.28 30.48
CA GLY A 183 -8.03 2.20 31.82
C GLY A 183 -7.26 1.33 32.83
N LEU A 184 -6.44 0.39 32.36
CA LEU A 184 -5.78 -0.59 33.23
C LEU A 184 -4.48 -0.09 33.88
N GLY A 185 -4.01 1.11 33.56
CA GLY A 185 -2.73 1.64 34.06
C GLY A 185 -2.56 1.63 35.59
N GLY A 186 -3.66 1.72 36.35
CA GLY A 186 -3.64 1.65 37.81
C GLY A 186 -3.46 0.24 38.39
N LEU A 187 -3.62 -0.80 37.57
CA LEU A 187 -3.53 -2.22 37.97
C LEU A 187 -2.16 -2.84 37.66
N ILE A 188 -1.26 -2.07 37.05
CA ILE A 188 0.06 -2.55 36.62
C ILE A 188 1.10 -2.21 37.70
N ASP A 189 1.76 -3.22 38.27
CA ASP A 189 2.71 -3.04 39.37
C ASP A 189 4.09 -2.52 38.92
N LEU A 190 4.49 -2.81 37.66
CA LEU A 190 5.75 -2.35 37.09
C LEU A 190 5.69 -0.86 36.75
N ALA A 191 6.60 -0.06 37.31
CA ALA A 191 6.60 1.41 37.16
C ALA A 191 6.70 1.87 35.69
N ASP A 192 7.52 1.18 34.88
CA ASP A 192 7.73 1.50 33.47
C ASP A 192 6.49 1.16 32.62
N ASP A 193 5.84 0.02 32.88
CA ASP A 193 4.64 -0.41 32.18
C ASP A 193 3.40 0.42 32.57
N ARG A 194 3.39 0.98 33.81
CA ARG A 194 2.30 1.80 34.34
C ARG A 194 2.02 3.05 33.50
N GLN A 195 2.99 3.57 32.79
CA GLN A 195 2.84 4.73 31.90
C GLN A 195 2.78 4.35 30.42
N ALA A 196 3.58 3.37 29.98
CA ALA A 196 3.66 2.97 28.58
C ALA A 196 2.36 2.30 28.10
N VAL A 197 1.78 1.42 28.90
CA VAL A 197 0.54 0.70 28.52
C VAL A 197 -0.66 1.64 28.33
N PRO A 198 -0.98 2.56 29.27
CA PRO A 198 -2.01 3.56 29.03
C PRO A 198 -1.72 4.48 27.85
N ALA A 199 -0.47 4.89 27.63
CA ALA A 199 -0.11 5.74 26.49
C ALA A 199 -0.41 5.05 25.15
N LEU A 200 -0.04 3.79 25.03
CA LEU A 200 -0.37 2.97 23.88
C LEU A 200 -1.89 2.78 23.75
N GLY A 201 -2.59 2.53 24.85
CA GLY A 201 -4.04 2.44 24.87
C GLY A 201 -4.72 3.71 24.34
N TRP A 202 -4.34 4.87 24.86
CA TRP A 202 -4.85 6.18 24.37
C TRP A 202 -4.51 6.42 22.91
N TYR A 203 -3.34 5.99 22.45
CA TYR A 203 -2.94 6.10 21.05
C TYR A 203 -3.80 5.23 20.14
N VAL A 204 -4.01 3.97 20.49
CA VAL A 204 -4.86 3.04 19.72
C VAL A 204 -6.32 3.50 19.74
N ALA A 205 -6.84 3.92 20.88
CA ALA A 205 -8.19 4.49 20.97
C ALA A 205 -8.34 5.74 20.09
N GLY A 206 -7.33 6.63 20.11
CA GLY A 206 -7.29 7.82 19.26
C GLY A 206 -7.21 7.52 17.76
N LEU A 207 -6.49 6.47 17.38
CA LEU A 207 -6.50 5.94 16.00
C LEU A 207 -7.91 5.44 15.65
N GLY A 208 -8.53 4.65 16.52
CA GLY A 208 -9.90 4.16 16.35
C GLY A 208 -10.89 5.29 16.14
N ALA A 209 -10.85 6.33 16.99
CA ALA A 209 -11.66 7.53 16.86
C ALA A 209 -11.40 8.26 15.53
N THR A 210 -10.13 8.34 15.09
CA THR A 210 -9.75 8.96 13.81
C THR A 210 -10.32 8.20 12.62
N VAL A 211 -10.28 6.87 12.64
CA VAL A 211 -10.85 5.99 11.60
C VAL A 211 -12.37 6.13 11.58
N LEU A 212 -13.04 6.10 12.73
CA LEU A 212 -14.48 6.29 12.88
C LEU A 212 -14.95 7.62 12.30
N LEU A 213 -14.32 8.73 12.74
CA LEU A 213 -14.63 10.07 12.23
C LEU A 213 -14.37 10.17 10.72
N SER A 214 -13.34 9.47 10.21
CA SER A 214 -13.04 9.41 8.79
C SER A 214 -14.16 8.72 8.00
N GLY A 215 -14.68 7.61 8.51
CA GLY A 215 -15.84 6.90 7.94
C GLY A 215 -17.09 7.76 7.91
N VAL A 216 -17.41 8.42 9.04
CA VAL A 216 -18.59 9.30 9.14
C VAL A 216 -18.48 10.50 8.20
N LEU A 217 -17.31 11.14 8.13
CA LEU A 217 -17.11 12.28 7.23
C LEU A 217 -17.17 11.87 5.76
N GLY A 218 -16.59 10.71 5.41
CA GLY A 218 -16.69 10.14 4.07
C GLY A 218 -18.14 9.91 3.66
N ARG A 219 -18.93 9.24 4.52
CA ARG A 219 -20.36 9.02 4.29
C ARG A 219 -21.13 10.32 4.10
N ARG A 220 -20.91 11.32 4.97
CA ARG A 220 -21.58 12.62 4.85
C ARG A 220 -21.24 13.33 3.54
N ARG A 221 -20.00 13.21 3.06
CA ARG A 221 -19.57 13.81 1.79
C ARG A 221 -20.21 13.06 0.60
N ALA A 222 -20.19 11.75 0.61
CA ALA A 222 -20.83 10.93 -0.41
C ALA A 222 -22.36 11.16 -0.46
N ALA A 223 -23.03 11.25 0.70
CA ALA A 223 -24.45 11.58 0.76
C ALA A 223 -24.79 12.94 0.13
N ARG A 224 -23.87 13.93 0.25
CA ARG A 224 -24.06 15.25 -0.40
C ARG A 224 -23.96 15.19 -1.91
N LEU A 225 -23.20 14.23 -2.48
CA LEU A 225 -23.15 14.03 -3.94
C LEU A 225 -24.48 13.49 -4.49
N ARG A 226 -25.23 12.72 -3.67
CA ARG A 226 -26.56 12.21 -4.02
C ARG A 226 -27.70 13.21 -3.76
N GLY A 227 -27.51 14.11 -2.82
CA GLY A 227 -28.57 14.96 -2.30
C GLY A 227 -29.02 16.12 -3.21
N GLY A 228 -28.46 16.25 -4.42
CA GLY A 228 -28.82 17.30 -5.35
C GLY A 228 -27.82 17.49 -6.48
N PRO A 229 -28.06 18.49 -7.36
CA PRO A 229 -27.19 18.73 -8.49
C PRO A 229 -25.79 19.16 -8.03
N VAL A 230 -24.76 18.49 -8.58
CA VAL A 230 -23.35 18.75 -8.29
C VAL A 230 -22.64 19.23 -9.56
N PRO A 231 -21.56 20.02 -9.44
CA PRO A 231 -20.75 20.40 -10.58
C PRO A 231 -20.22 19.19 -11.34
N VAL A 232 -20.23 19.26 -12.68
CA VAL A 232 -19.81 18.19 -13.56
C VAL A 232 -18.70 18.65 -14.50
N LEU A 233 -17.82 17.70 -14.88
CA LEU A 233 -16.71 17.90 -15.80
C LEU A 233 -16.56 16.64 -16.65
N ARG A 234 -16.36 16.80 -17.97
CA ARG A 234 -15.98 15.68 -18.84
C ARG A 234 -14.47 15.45 -18.72
N VAL A 235 -14.09 14.20 -18.52
CA VAL A 235 -12.73 13.75 -18.25
C VAL A 235 -12.45 12.45 -18.99
N LEU A 236 -11.18 12.05 -19.03
CA LEU A 236 -10.81 10.68 -19.39
C LEU A 236 -10.42 9.92 -18.13
N VAL A 237 -10.78 8.64 -18.09
CA VAL A 237 -10.53 7.75 -16.95
C VAL A 237 -9.87 6.47 -17.44
N ARG A 238 -8.97 5.95 -16.65
CA ARG A 238 -8.35 4.65 -16.89
C ARG A 238 -8.10 3.97 -15.56
N GLU A 239 -8.40 2.70 -15.49
CA GLU A 239 -8.02 1.88 -14.34
C GLU A 239 -6.52 1.61 -14.35
N ASN A 240 -5.87 1.76 -13.20
CA ASN A 240 -4.47 1.45 -13.05
C ASN A 240 -4.29 0.00 -12.55
N ALA A 241 -3.05 -0.52 -12.58
CA ALA A 241 -2.72 -1.86 -12.09
C ALA A 241 -2.96 -2.07 -10.56
N GLU A 242 -3.39 -1.03 -9.83
CA GLU A 242 -3.74 -1.08 -8.39
C GLU A 242 -5.28 -0.95 -8.21
N VAL A 243 -6.06 -1.09 -9.29
CA VAL A 243 -7.54 -0.95 -9.33
C VAL A 243 -8.03 0.44 -8.85
N ASP A 244 -7.15 1.44 -8.86
CA ASP A 244 -7.53 2.85 -8.65
C ASP A 244 -7.86 3.49 -10.01
N ALA A 245 -8.91 4.28 -10.13
CA ALA A 245 -9.19 5.09 -11.31
C ALA A 245 -8.20 6.27 -11.41
N GLU A 246 -7.48 6.36 -12.52
CA GLU A 246 -6.65 7.51 -12.90
C GLU A 246 -7.47 8.47 -13.76
N VAL A 247 -7.56 9.73 -13.36
CA VAL A 247 -8.32 10.75 -14.07
C VAL A 247 -7.38 11.67 -14.84
N PHE A 248 -7.69 11.92 -16.11
CA PHE A 248 -6.93 12.73 -17.05
C PHE A 248 -7.79 13.89 -17.58
N ALA A 249 -7.13 14.91 -18.13
CA ALA A 249 -7.83 15.96 -18.88
C ALA A 249 -8.52 15.37 -20.13
N ALA A 250 -9.63 15.96 -20.55
CA ALA A 250 -10.42 15.48 -21.68
C ALA A 250 -9.66 15.47 -23.02
N ASP A 251 -8.64 16.29 -23.15
CA ASP A 251 -7.74 16.41 -24.32
C ASP A 251 -6.47 15.54 -24.21
N ASP A 252 -6.23 14.85 -23.08
CA ASP A 252 -5.05 13.98 -22.88
C ASP A 252 -5.32 12.54 -23.35
N VAL A 253 -5.67 12.38 -24.64
CA VAL A 253 -5.98 11.08 -25.27
C VAL A 253 -4.82 10.06 -25.19
N MET A 254 -3.60 10.51 -24.93
CA MET A 254 -2.44 9.63 -24.72
C MET A 254 -2.28 9.20 -23.27
N ALA A 255 -3.12 9.67 -22.37
CA ALA A 255 -3.09 9.38 -20.94
C ALA A 255 -1.71 9.56 -20.29
N LEU A 256 -1.01 10.64 -20.65
CA LEU A 256 0.36 10.89 -20.21
C LEU A 256 0.43 11.57 -18.84
N ARG A 257 -0.58 12.33 -18.46
CA ARG A 257 -0.55 13.20 -17.28
C ARG A 257 -1.78 13.02 -16.39
N PRO A 258 -1.83 11.96 -15.60
CA PRO A 258 -2.92 11.80 -14.65
C PRO A 258 -2.96 13.00 -13.69
N LEU A 259 -4.13 13.55 -13.47
CA LEU A 259 -4.39 14.68 -12.57
C LEU A 259 -4.45 14.18 -11.12
N PHE A 260 -5.22 13.14 -10.91
CA PHE A 260 -5.38 12.49 -9.61
C PHE A 260 -5.76 11.03 -9.78
N THR A 261 -5.67 10.29 -8.70
CA THR A 261 -6.19 8.91 -8.60
C THR A 261 -7.28 8.87 -7.53
N VAL A 262 -8.23 7.99 -7.72
CA VAL A 262 -9.30 7.73 -6.76
C VAL A 262 -9.61 6.23 -6.77
N ALA A 263 -9.70 5.63 -5.58
CA ALA A 263 -10.22 4.29 -5.46
C ALA A 263 -11.73 4.35 -5.72
N VAL A 264 -12.20 3.55 -6.62
CA VAL A 264 -13.61 3.46 -7.02
C VAL A 264 -14.15 2.06 -6.77
N SER A 265 -15.44 1.93 -6.68
CA SER A 265 -16.17 0.66 -6.71
C SER A 265 -17.40 0.87 -7.56
N GLU A 266 -17.67 -0.05 -8.38
CA GLU A 266 -18.96 -0.16 -9.06
C GLU A 266 -20.06 -0.37 -8.03
N MET A 267 -21.24 0.04 -8.36
CA MET A 267 -22.39 -0.19 -7.55
C MET A 267 -23.05 -1.44 -8.11
N ASP A 268 -22.70 -2.57 -7.51
CA ASP A 268 -23.45 -3.79 -7.79
C ASP A 268 -24.93 -3.52 -7.48
N ASP A 269 -25.76 -3.80 -8.42
CA ASP A 269 -27.21 -3.87 -8.25
C ASP A 269 -27.46 -5.10 -7.36
N ASP A 270 -27.17 -4.97 -6.04
CA ASP A 270 -27.57 -5.98 -5.06
C ASP A 270 -29.10 -6.05 -5.17
N SER A 271 -29.60 -6.84 -6.08
CA SER A 271 -30.94 -7.36 -5.99
C SER A 271 -31.05 -7.92 -4.57
N ASP A 272 -31.87 -7.24 -3.74
CA ASP A 272 -32.28 -7.72 -2.41
C ASP A 272 -33.11 -9.00 -2.58
N ASP A 273 -32.52 -10.05 -3.08
CA ASP A 273 -33.04 -11.38 -2.94
C ASP A 273 -32.38 -11.98 -1.72
N ASP A 274 -33.03 -11.71 -0.56
CA ASP A 274 -32.86 -12.44 0.70
C ASP A 274 -33.37 -13.89 0.53
N ASP A 275 -33.13 -14.53 -0.60
CA ASP A 275 -33.38 -15.96 -0.78
C ASP A 275 -32.02 -16.67 -0.67
N ASP A 276 -31.82 -17.20 0.54
CA ASP A 276 -30.92 -18.30 0.83
C ASP A 276 -31.10 -19.40 -0.22
N ASP A 277 -30.16 -19.54 -1.17
CA ASP A 277 -29.85 -20.85 -1.74
C ASP A 277 -28.70 -20.76 -2.79
N ASP A 278 -27.57 -21.35 -2.47
CA ASP A 278 -26.68 -22.17 -3.29
C ASP A 278 -26.11 -21.64 -4.65
N ASP A 279 -25.65 -20.37 -4.78
CA ASP A 279 -24.86 -19.96 -5.94
C ASP A 279 -23.46 -19.43 -5.54
N ASP A 280 -22.68 -20.32 -4.87
CA ASP A 280 -21.25 -20.06 -4.53
C ASP A 280 -20.33 -20.04 -5.77
N ASP A 281 -20.83 -20.42 -6.96
CA ASP A 281 -20.02 -20.59 -8.17
C ASP A 281 -19.77 -19.27 -8.92
N ASP A 282 -20.70 -18.31 -8.90
CA ASP A 282 -20.57 -17.03 -9.63
C ASP A 282 -19.57 -16.07 -8.92
N ASP A 283 -19.50 -16.11 -7.60
CA ASP A 283 -18.54 -15.30 -6.84
C ASP A 283 -17.07 -15.71 -7.07
N GLU A 284 -16.80 -16.96 -7.47
CA GLU A 284 -15.46 -17.45 -7.78
C GLU A 284 -14.96 -16.95 -9.14
N GLU A 285 -15.85 -16.84 -10.16
CA GLU A 285 -15.49 -16.31 -11.49
C GLU A 285 -15.15 -14.82 -11.44
N ASP A 286 -15.92 -14.02 -10.70
CA ASP A 286 -15.64 -12.59 -10.48
C ASP A 286 -14.35 -12.36 -9.71
N LEU A 287 -14.07 -13.22 -8.74
CA LEU A 287 -12.83 -13.14 -7.95
C LEU A 287 -11.60 -13.54 -8.79
N GLU A 288 -11.75 -14.52 -9.69
CA GLU A 288 -10.69 -14.89 -10.63
C GLU A 288 -10.40 -13.78 -11.63
N GLU A 289 -11.42 -13.11 -12.16
CA GLU A 289 -11.26 -11.98 -13.08
C GLU A 289 -10.60 -10.78 -12.41
N ILE A 290 -11.00 -10.44 -11.19
CA ILE A 290 -10.33 -9.42 -10.36
C ILE A 290 -8.88 -9.80 -10.07
N LEU A 291 -8.61 -11.06 -9.75
CA LEU A 291 -7.25 -11.55 -9.51
C LEU A 291 -6.43 -11.58 -10.81
N GLU A 292 -7.06 -11.83 -11.95
CA GLU A 292 -6.42 -11.76 -13.25
C GLU A 292 -6.08 -10.33 -13.64
N ARG A 293 -6.97 -9.38 -13.42
CA ARG A 293 -6.74 -7.93 -13.58
C ARG A 293 -5.63 -7.44 -12.65
N LEU A 294 -5.64 -7.83 -11.38
CA LEU A 294 -4.56 -7.54 -10.43
C LEU A 294 -3.22 -8.18 -10.83
N GLY A 295 -3.26 -9.28 -11.58
CA GLY A 295 -2.09 -9.99 -12.11
C GLY A 295 -1.52 -9.35 -13.38
N SER A 296 -2.34 -8.65 -14.17
CA SER A 296 -1.87 -7.91 -15.33
C SER A 296 -1.26 -6.58 -14.88
N ASP A 297 0.05 -6.38 -15.12
CA ASP A 297 0.71 -5.06 -14.93
C ASP A 297 0.23 -4.03 -16.00
N GLN A 298 -0.80 -4.37 -16.79
CA GLN A 298 -1.34 -3.52 -17.86
C GLN A 298 -2.49 -2.65 -17.31
N PRO A 299 -2.46 -1.35 -17.59
CA PRO A 299 -3.59 -0.47 -17.28
C PRO A 299 -4.78 -0.81 -18.18
N GLY A 300 -5.98 -0.65 -17.65
CA GLY A 300 -7.22 -0.81 -18.39
C GLY A 300 -7.36 0.14 -19.61
N PRO A 301 -8.43 0.01 -20.40
CA PRO A 301 -8.69 0.89 -21.52
C PRO A 301 -8.94 2.33 -21.07
N LEU A 302 -8.62 3.29 -21.93
CA LEU A 302 -8.96 4.69 -21.69
C LEU A 302 -10.42 4.93 -22.05
N ARG A 303 -11.21 5.45 -21.11
CA ARG A 303 -12.67 5.64 -21.22
C ARG A 303 -13.04 7.11 -21.06
N GLU A 304 -14.02 7.60 -21.79
CA GLU A 304 -14.65 8.88 -21.52
C GLU A 304 -15.53 8.76 -20.28
N ALA A 305 -15.52 9.80 -19.43
CA ALA A 305 -16.32 9.82 -18.21
C ALA A 305 -16.80 11.24 -17.87
N VAL A 306 -17.87 11.31 -17.11
CA VAL A 306 -18.36 12.52 -16.43
C VAL A 306 -17.99 12.42 -14.95
N LEU A 307 -17.18 13.36 -14.50
CA LEU A 307 -16.81 13.52 -13.10
C LEU A 307 -17.87 14.34 -12.38
N HIS A 308 -18.53 13.77 -11.40
CA HIS A 308 -19.50 14.43 -10.53
C HIS A 308 -18.82 14.87 -9.23
N GLY A 309 -18.96 16.15 -8.89
CA GLY A 309 -18.34 16.77 -7.74
C GLY A 309 -17.07 17.56 -8.06
N LEU A 310 -16.57 18.31 -7.09
CA LEU A 310 -15.38 19.14 -7.26
C LEU A 310 -14.14 18.39 -6.77
N PRO A 311 -13.17 18.04 -7.65
CA PRO A 311 -11.94 17.37 -7.26
C PRO A 311 -11.01 18.33 -6.51
N TYR A 312 -10.53 17.88 -5.36
CA TYR A 312 -9.44 18.48 -4.58
C TYR A 312 -8.82 17.40 -3.67
N ASP A 313 -7.64 17.61 -3.13
CA ASP A 313 -6.99 16.66 -2.23
C ASP A 313 -7.90 16.25 -1.05
N GLY A 314 -8.30 15.01 -1.01
CA GLY A 314 -9.23 14.49 0.01
C GLY A 314 -10.72 14.69 -0.30
N ALA A 315 -11.09 15.06 -1.53
CA ALA A 315 -12.49 15.10 -1.97
C ALA A 315 -13.07 13.70 -2.18
N GLU A 316 -14.40 13.66 -2.18
CA GLU A 316 -15.19 12.54 -2.68
C GLU A 316 -15.76 12.94 -4.03
N VAL A 317 -15.76 12.03 -4.96
CA VAL A 317 -16.29 12.22 -6.32
C VAL A 317 -17.02 10.97 -6.77
N ALA A 318 -17.81 11.08 -7.82
CA ALA A 318 -18.34 9.93 -8.54
C ALA A 318 -18.03 10.07 -10.03
N LEU A 319 -17.90 8.98 -10.72
CA LEU A 319 -17.60 8.92 -12.13
C LEU A 319 -18.75 8.16 -12.83
N VAL A 320 -19.20 8.68 -13.95
CA VAL A 320 -20.06 7.96 -14.89
C VAL A 320 -19.21 7.74 -16.13
N SER A 321 -18.70 6.55 -16.33
CA SER A 321 -17.74 6.20 -17.37
C SER A 321 -18.36 5.33 -18.47
N ALA A 322 -17.77 5.32 -19.65
CA ALA A 322 -18.11 4.36 -20.68
C ALA A 322 -17.80 2.95 -20.16
N ALA A 323 -18.64 1.97 -20.50
CA ALA A 323 -18.37 0.58 -20.21
C ALA A 323 -17.12 0.09 -20.97
N GLU A 324 -16.53 -1.00 -20.53
CA GLU A 324 -15.36 -1.60 -21.19
C GLU A 324 -15.75 -2.31 -22.48
N GLU A 325 -16.93 -2.89 -22.51
CA GLU A 325 -17.48 -3.54 -23.71
C GLU A 325 -18.39 -2.59 -24.50
N PRO A 326 -18.25 -2.54 -25.84
CA PRO A 326 -19.10 -1.70 -26.69
C PRO A 326 -20.54 -2.15 -26.66
N GLY A 327 -21.45 -1.25 -26.25
CA GLY A 327 -22.90 -1.49 -26.24
C GLY A 327 -23.47 -1.75 -24.84
N GLU A 328 -22.65 -1.88 -23.84
CA GLU A 328 -23.09 -1.93 -22.45
C GLU A 328 -23.48 -0.54 -21.91
N PRO A 329 -24.34 -0.49 -20.89
CA PRO A 329 -24.74 0.78 -20.27
C PRO A 329 -23.54 1.44 -19.58
N PRO A 330 -23.56 2.79 -19.44
CA PRO A 330 -22.51 3.50 -18.70
C PRO A 330 -22.41 3.02 -17.26
N VAL A 331 -21.18 2.85 -16.79
CA VAL A 331 -20.89 2.40 -15.44
C VAL A 331 -20.82 3.59 -14.48
N THR A 332 -21.52 3.50 -13.35
CA THR A 332 -21.44 4.51 -12.30
C THR A 332 -20.54 4.03 -11.19
N GLU A 333 -19.37 4.65 -11.08
CA GLU A 333 -18.33 4.32 -10.11
C GLU A 333 -18.31 5.34 -8.97
N TRP A 334 -18.34 4.87 -7.75
CA TRP A 334 -18.27 5.72 -6.56
C TRP A 334 -16.89 5.69 -5.93
N SER A 335 -16.43 6.86 -5.50
CA SER A 335 -15.19 6.88 -4.76
C SER A 335 -15.30 6.12 -3.44
N THR A 336 -14.54 5.06 -3.28
CA THR A 336 -14.34 4.31 -2.03
C THR A 336 -13.24 4.90 -1.17
N GLY A 337 -12.37 5.72 -1.78
CA GLY A 337 -11.29 6.47 -1.16
C GLY A 337 -11.34 7.97 -1.52
N PRO A 338 -10.61 8.81 -0.80
CA PRO A 338 -10.51 10.23 -1.15
C PRO A 338 -9.65 10.43 -2.41
N VAL A 339 -9.95 11.49 -3.18
CA VAL A 339 -9.10 11.95 -4.28
C VAL A 339 -7.66 12.13 -3.80
N ARG A 340 -6.72 11.49 -4.50
CA ARG A 340 -5.28 11.51 -4.24
C ARG A 340 -4.57 12.22 -5.37
N LEU A 341 -3.81 13.27 -5.06
CA LEU A 341 -3.10 14.05 -6.08
C LEU A 341 -1.91 13.27 -6.65
N VAL A 342 -1.78 13.25 -7.98
CA VAL A 342 -0.59 12.71 -8.64
C VAL A 342 0.47 13.80 -8.72
N THR A 343 1.46 13.74 -7.84
CA THR A 343 2.53 14.74 -7.80
C THR A 343 3.53 14.55 -8.94
N HIS A 344 4.24 15.62 -9.32
CA HIS A 344 5.33 15.52 -10.30
C HIS A 344 6.42 14.50 -9.93
N GLY A 345 6.60 14.22 -8.64
CA GLY A 345 7.48 13.15 -8.17
C GLY A 345 6.93 11.76 -8.48
N ALA A 346 5.62 11.57 -8.44
CA ALA A 346 4.97 10.32 -8.81
C ALA A 346 5.09 10.08 -10.33
N ILE A 347 4.83 11.10 -11.15
CA ILE A 347 5.00 11.03 -12.62
C ILE A 347 6.44 10.66 -12.98
N ARG A 348 7.44 11.32 -12.36
CA ARG A 348 8.85 10.95 -12.60
C ARG A 348 9.18 9.52 -12.16
N ARG A 349 8.59 9.05 -11.06
CA ARG A 349 8.76 7.66 -10.62
C ARG A 349 8.14 6.69 -11.61
N ARG A 350 6.99 7.04 -12.20
CA ARG A 350 6.31 6.24 -13.23
C ARG A 350 7.19 6.14 -14.49
N LEU A 351 7.65 7.26 -15.03
CA LEU A 351 8.57 7.28 -16.17
C LEU A 351 9.88 6.53 -15.88
N ALA A 352 10.38 6.64 -14.65
CA ALA A 352 11.54 5.86 -14.21
C ALA A 352 11.22 4.36 -14.05
N LYS A 353 9.97 4.00 -13.74
CA LYS A 353 9.51 2.61 -13.68
C LYS A 353 9.43 2.03 -15.10
N GLU A 354 8.84 2.76 -16.06
CA GLU A 354 8.77 2.36 -17.48
C GLU A 354 10.15 2.10 -18.06
N LYS A 355 11.08 3.04 -17.90
CA LYS A 355 12.49 2.84 -18.31
C LYS A 355 13.16 1.64 -17.62
N ARG A 356 12.76 1.33 -16.39
CA ARG A 356 13.25 0.13 -15.70
C ARG A 356 12.65 -1.14 -16.26
N THR A 357 11.38 -1.10 -16.63
CA THR A 357 10.70 -2.25 -17.25
C THR A 357 11.34 -2.56 -18.61
N GLU A 358 11.63 -1.55 -19.42
CA GLU A 358 12.38 -1.70 -20.68
C GLU A 358 13.77 -2.28 -20.46
N ALA A 359 14.54 -1.70 -19.52
CA ALA A 359 15.86 -2.23 -19.15
C ALA A 359 15.79 -3.62 -18.53
N TYR A 360 14.67 -4.00 -17.91
CA TYR A 360 14.41 -5.33 -17.40
C TYR A 360 14.17 -6.32 -18.54
N ALA A 361 13.35 -5.94 -19.53
CA ALA A 361 13.10 -6.72 -20.72
C ALA A 361 14.38 -6.96 -21.56
N GLU A 362 15.25 -5.95 -21.67
CA GLU A 362 16.56 -6.09 -22.32
C GLU A 362 17.46 -7.08 -21.57
N ARG A 363 17.51 -6.99 -20.23
CA ARG A 363 18.26 -7.96 -19.42
C ARG A 363 17.68 -9.37 -19.51
N GLY A 364 16.36 -9.50 -19.58
CA GLY A 364 15.68 -10.77 -19.83
C GLY A 364 16.13 -11.41 -21.15
N ARG A 365 16.18 -10.62 -22.21
CA ARG A 365 16.71 -11.08 -23.52
C ARG A 365 18.18 -11.46 -23.45
N ALA A 366 18.99 -10.68 -22.77
CA ALA A 366 20.41 -11.00 -22.58
C ALA A 366 20.61 -12.26 -21.71
N ALA A 367 19.78 -12.47 -20.68
CA ALA A 367 19.80 -13.67 -19.86
C ALA A 367 19.36 -14.90 -20.66
N ALA A 368 18.33 -14.79 -21.51
CA ALA A 368 17.91 -15.86 -22.40
C ALA A 368 19.03 -16.26 -23.38
N ALA A 369 19.70 -15.28 -23.98
CA ALA A 369 20.86 -15.52 -24.84
C ALA A 369 22.02 -16.22 -24.09
N ALA A 370 22.30 -15.80 -22.85
CA ALA A 370 23.33 -16.40 -22.00
C ALA A 370 22.96 -17.81 -21.56
N VAL A 371 21.69 -18.11 -21.33
CA VAL A 371 21.20 -19.47 -21.04
C VAL A 371 21.35 -20.37 -22.27
N GLY A 372 20.99 -19.85 -23.45
CA GLY A 372 21.14 -20.59 -24.72
C GLY A 372 22.59 -20.80 -25.14
N ALA A 373 23.50 -19.87 -24.85
CA ALA A 373 24.94 -20.03 -25.14
C ALA A 373 25.67 -20.96 -24.17
N GLY A 374 25.08 -21.23 -22.98
CA GLY A 374 25.63 -22.14 -22.00
C GLY A 374 25.43 -23.59 -22.46
N THR A 375 26.48 -24.24 -22.91
CA THR A 375 26.53 -25.61 -23.45
C THR A 375 26.14 -26.74 -22.48
N GLY A 376 25.43 -26.44 -21.41
CA GLY A 376 25.02 -27.37 -20.35
C GLY A 376 23.53 -27.59 -20.25
N THR A 377 22.83 -27.89 -21.35
CA THR A 377 21.38 -28.14 -21.37
C THR A 377 20.91 -29.35 -20.55
N GLY A 378 21.82 -30.17 -20.03
CA GLY A 378 21.47 -31.33 -19.19
C GLY A 378 21.46 -31.09 -17.69
N ALA A 379 22.04 -30.03 -17.19
CA ALA A 379 22.25 -29.84 -15.75
C ALA A 379 21.09 -29.12 -15.05
N VAL A 380 20.65 -29.68 -13.93
CA VAL A 380 19.70 -29.04 -13.01
C VAL A 380 20.22 -27.66 -12.58
N ARG A 381 19.45 -26.62 -12.74
CA ARG A 381 19.81 -25.24 -12.32
C ARG A 381 19.33 -24.94 -10.92
N ARG A 382 20.14 -24.18 -10.18
CA ARG A 382 19.84 -23.84 -8.79
C ARG A 382 20.18 -22.39 -8.47
N TRP A 383 19.26 -21.75 -7.79
CA TRP A 383 19.43 -20.42 -7.22
C TRP A 383 19.24 -20.50 -5.71
N ARG A 384 19.99 -19.72 -4.96
CA ARG A 384 19.97 -19.71 -3.50
C ARG A 384 20.31 -18.34 -2.95
N ALA A 385 20.02 -18.11 -1.68
CA ALA A 385 20.42 -16.92 -0.95
C ALA A 385 21.94 -16.71 -1.04
N GLY A 386 22.34 -15.48 -1.22
CA GLY A 386 23.75 -15.08 -1.26
C GLY A 386 24.32 -14.77 0.12
N SER A 387 25.65 -14.65 0.22
CA SER A 387 26.33 -14.27 1.48
C SER A 387 25.92 -12.89 1.99
N LEU A 388 25.61 -11.96 1.08
CA LEU A 388 25.10 -10.63 1.46
C LEU A 388 23.72 -10.70 2.11
N ASP A 389 22.85 -11.64 1.75
CA ASP A 389 21.55 -11.82 2.39
C ASP A 389 21.73 -12.23 3.85
N VAL A 390 22.67 -13.17 4.09
CA VAL A 390 23.03 -13.62 5.43
C VAL A 390 23.58 -12.46 6.27
N LEU A 391 24.47 -11.65 5.70
CA LEU A 391 25.07 -10.50 6.40
C LEU A 391 24.00 -9.48 6.82
N VAL A 392 23.12 -9.10 5.89
CA VAL A 392 22.09 -8.09 6.18
C VAL A 392 21.06 -8.62 7.19
N VAL A 393 20.65 -9.87 7.07
CA VAL A 393 19.75 -10.48 8.06
C VAL A 393 20.41 -10.56 9.43
N SER A 394 21.71 -10.93 9.51
CA SER A 394 22.44 -10.94 10.76
C SER A 394 22.51 -9.55 11.41
N MET A 395 22.71 -8.49 10.60
CA MET A 395 22.66 -7.11 11.10
C MET A 395 21.27 -6.73 11.65
N VAL A 396 20.18 -7.14 10.95
CA VAL A 396 18.80 -6.87 11.40
C VAL A 396 18.51 -7.59 12.73
N VAL A 397 18.94 -8.85 12.86
CA VAL A 397 18.79 -9.63 14.11
C VAL A 397 19.59 -8.98 15.24
N MET A 398 20.81 -8.60 14.97
CA MET A 398 21.67 -7.93 15.95
C MET A 398 21.08 -6.60 16.41
N TRP A 399 20.57 -5.80 15.49
CA TRP A 399 19.92 -4.53 15.82
C TRP A 399 18.63 -4.72 16.61
N GLY A 400 17.79 -5.71 16.23
CA GLY A 400 16.63 -6.11 17.02
C GLY A 400 16.97 -6.54 18.44
N TYR A 401 18.07 -7.29 18.60
CA TYR A 401 18.58 -7.68 19.92
C TYR A 401 19.03 -6.48 20.75
N TYR A 402 19.84 -5.59 20.18
CA TYR A 402 20.31 -4.38 20.89
C TYR A 402 19.16 -3.44 21.26
N GLY A 403 18.11 -3.36 20.44
CA GLY A 403 16.92 -2.56 20.74
C GLY A 403 16.13 -3.05 21.96
N ILE A 404 16.29 -4.33 22.34
CA ILE A 404 15.58 -4.94 23.47
C ILE A 404 16.51 -5.13 24.68
N HIS A 405 17.81 -5.13 24.47
CA HIS A 405 18.81 -5.45 25.48
C HIS A 405 18.86 -4.46 26.66
N GLY A 406 18.35 -3.26 26.50
CA GLY A 406 18.27 -2.26 27.59
C GLY A 406 16.94 -2.25 28.33
N GLU A 407 15.96 -3.01 27.84
CA GLU A 407 14.61 -3.04 28.40
C GLU A 407 14.50 -4.05 29.52
N SER A 408 13.75 -3.72 30.58
CA SER A 408 13.50 -4.58 31.73
C SER A 408 11.99 -4.87 31.89
N GLY A 409 11.65 -5.90 32.66
CA GLY A 409 10.26 -6.21 32.97
C GLY A 409 9.49 -7.00 31.90
N ALA A 410 8.16 -7.07 32.04
CA ALA A 410 7.29 -7.85 31.18
C ALA A 410 7.31 -7.39 29.71
N PHE A 411 7.51 -6.10 29.47
CA PHE A 411 7.58 -5.51 28.15
C PHE A 411 8.69 -6.12 27.29
N ARG A 412 9.86 -6.36 27.85
CA ARG A 412 10.99 -7.05 27.19
C ARG A 412 10.56 -8.42 26.67
N TYR A 413 9.91 -9.23 27.49
CA TYR A 413 9.51 -10.60 27.12
C TYR A 413 8.39 -10.61 26.11
N VAL A 414 7.41 -9.69 26.21
CA VAL A 414 6.29 -9.61 25.27
C VAL A 414 6.79 -9.15 23.90
N ILE A 415 7.49 -8.02 23.82
CA ILE A 415 8.00 -7.51 22.54
C ILE A 415 9.08 -8.43 21.98
N GLY A 416 10.01 -8.87 22.83
CA GLY A 416 11.03 -9.82 22.43
C GLY A 416 10.44 -11.13 21.93
N GLY A 417 9.40 -11.66 22.58
CA GLY A 417 8.67 -12.85 22.13
C GLY A 417 7.99 -12.65 20.78
N VAL A 418 7.29 -11.53 20.59
CA VAL A 418 6.65 -11.17 19.32
C VAL A 418 7.67 -11.02 18.21
N LEU A 419 8.76 -10.28 18.43
CA LEU A 419 9.83 -10.11 17.44
C LEU A 419 10.53 -11.43 17.13
N GLY A 420 10.76 -12.28 18.15
CA GLY A 420 11.32 -13.61 17.96
C GLY A 420 10.43 -14.50 17.11
N LEU A 421 9.12 -14.49 17.37
CA LEU A 421 8.15 -15.25 16.57
C LEU A 421 8.12 -14.75 15.11
N ILE A 422 8.02 -13.44 14.90
CA ILE A 422 8.07 -12.84 13.59
C ILE A 422 9.39 -13.19 12.88
N GLY A 423 10.51 -13.05 13.58
CA GLY A 423 11.82 -13.42 13.06
C GLY A 423 11.92 -14.91 12.70
N ALA A 424 11.46 -15.82 13.57
CA ALA A 424 11.46 -17.25 13.32
C ALA A 424 10.61 -17.65 12.08
N LEU A 425 9.57 -16.90 11.76
CA LEU A 425 8.73 -17.16 10.58
C LEU A 425 9.27 -16.52 9.30
N LEU A 426 9.82 -15.29 9.37
CA LEU A 426 10.22 -14.52 8.19
C LEU A 426 11.69 -14.70 7.80
N LEU A 427 12.61 -14.94 8.76
CA LEU A 427 14.04 -15.01 8.44
C LEU A 427 14.45 -16.28 7.69
N PRO A 428 13.91 -17.49 7.97
CA PRO A 428 14.30 -18.70 7.24
C PRO A 428 14.10 -18.61 5.73
N PRO A 429 12.94 -18.12 5.21
CA PRO A 429 12.79 -17.89 3.77
C PRO A 429 13.77 -16.87 3.20
N MET A 430 14.21 -15.87 3.98
CA MET A 430 15.19 -14.87 3.53
C MET A 430 16.62 -15.40 3.51
N LEU A 431 16.98 -16.24 4.49
CA LEU A 431 18.33 -16.77 4.66
C LEU A 431 18.62 -17.99 3.80
N ALA A 432 17.63 -18.83 3.57
CA ALA A 432 17.82 -20.15 2.99
C ALA A 432 16.85 -20.48 1.84
N TRP A 433 16.32 -19.43 1.16
CA TRP A 433 15.51 -19.68 -0.02
C TRP A 433 16.32 -20.41 -1.10
N ARG A 434 15.65 -21.32 -1.77
CA ARG A 434 16.22 -22.11 -2.85
C ARG A 434 15.16 -22.38 -3.90
N ILE A 435 15.54 -22.15 -5.15
CA ILE A 435 14.77 -22.57 -6.32
C ILE A 435 15.64 -23.55 -7.09
N THR A 436 15.06 -24.65 -7.50
CA THR A 436 15.71 -25.65 -8.34
C THR A 436 14.83 -25.86 -9.58
N ALA A 437 15.38 -25.62 -10.76
CA ALA A 437 14.73 -25.94 -12.03
C ALA A 437 15.23 -27.26 -12.58
N ASP A 438 14.33 -28.12 -12.97
CA ASP A 438 14.61 -29.41 -13.61
C ASP A 438 13.67 -29.68 -14.81
N ALA A 439 13.67 -30.86 -15.35
CA ALA A 439 12.83 -31.21 -16.48
C ALA A 439 11.31 -31.13 -16.16
N GLU A 440 10.93 -31.36 -14.91
CA GLU A 440 9.53 -31.39 -14.47
C GLU A 440 8.97 -30.00 -14.14
N GLY A 441 9.85 -29.05 -13.76
CA GLY A 441 9.42 -27.71 -13.36
C GLY A 441 10.34 -27.03 -12.36
N LEU A 442 9.75 -26.19 -11.51
CA LEU A 442 10.41 -25.47 -10.43
C LEU A 442 10.12 -26.13 -9.08
N TRP A 443 11.16 -26.41 -8.34
CA TRP A 443 11.10 -26.84 -6.93
C TRP A 443 11.50 -25.68 -6.05
N ILE A 444 10.62 -25.32 -5.13
CA ILE A 444 10.78 -24.16 -4.26
C ILE A 444 10.70 -24.63 -2.81
N ASN A 445 11.70 -24.30 -2.00
CA ASN A 445 11.65 -24.64 -0.59
C ASN A 445 10.75 -23.68 0.18
N GLY A 446 9.74 -24.21 0.81
CA GLY A 446 8.84 -23.48 1.70
C GLY A 446 9.14 -23.73 3.18
N LEU A 447 8.43 -23.03 4.06
CA LEU A 447 8.61 -23.16 5.50
C LEU A 447 8.27 -24.59 5.99
N ARG A 448 7.16 -25.15 5.56
CA ARG A 448 6.68 -26.47 6.01
C ARG A 448 7.07 -27.60 5.07
N ARG A 449 7.05 -27.35 3.77
CA ARG A 449 7.33 -28.34 2.72
C ARG A 449 7.93 -27.69 1.50
N THR A 450 8.56 -28.49 0.64
CA THR A 450 8.95 -28.06 -0.71
C THR A 450 7.72 -28.05 -1.60
N HIS A 451 7.63 -27.05 -2.46
CA HIS A 451 6.55 -26.89 -3.44
C HIS A 451 7.10 -27.18 -4.83
N HIS A 452 6.27 -27.82 -5.65
CA HIS A 452 6.59 -28.10 -7.05
C HIS A 452 5.60 -27.38 -7.94
N ILE A 453 6.10 -26.63 -8.90
CA ILE A 453 5.34 -25.94 -9.94
C ILE A 453 5.81 -26.45 -11.28
N GLY A 454 4.98 -27.21 -12.00
CA GLY A 454 5.27 -27.65 -13.36
C GLY A 454 5.40 -26.45 -14.30
N TRP A 455 6.20 -26.58 -15.36
CA TRP A 455 6.42 -25.52 -16.34
C TRP A 455 5.12 -24.96 -16.93
N ASP A 456 4.12 -25.81 -17.13
CA ASP A 456 2.83 -25.46 -17.72
C ASP A 456 1.87 -24.78 -16.72
N HIS A 457 2.23 -24.80 -15.44
CA HIS A 457 1.45 -24.16 -14.38
C HIS A 457 2.04 -22.82 -13.93
N ILE A 458 3.13 -22.36 -14.50
CA ILE A 458 3.70 -21.06 -14.22
C ILE A 458 2.87 -20.00 -14.95
N ARG A 459 2.31 -19.06 -14.21
CA ARG A 459 1.57 -17.94 -14.77
C ARG A 459 2.50 -16.78 -15.11
N VAL A 460 3.31 -16.37 -14.14
CA VAL A 460 4.24 -15.27 -14.31
C VAL A 460 5.41 -15.37 -13.31
N VAL A 461 6.58 -14.94 -13.73
CA VAL A 461 7.75 -14.78 -12.86
C VAL A 461 8.21 -13.34 -12.91
N ARG A 462 8.22 -12.66 -11.78
CA ARG A 462 8.57 -11.24 -11.74
C ARG A 462 9.44 -10.90 -10.54
N CYS A 463 10.28 -9.88 -10.73
CA CYS A 463 11.05 -9.29 -9.66
C CYS A 463 10.62 -7.82 -9.49
N LYS A 464 10.00 -7.51 -8.36
CA LYS A 464 9.56 -6.13 -8.04
C LYS A 464 10.40 -5.59 -6.89
N GLY A 465 11.45 -4.88 -7.21
CA GLY A 465 12.35 -4.30 -6.20
C GLY A 465 13.16 -5.36 -5.44
N THR A 466 12.78 -5.66 -4.21
CA THR A 466 13.42 -6.64 -3.32
C THR A 466 12.68 -7.98 -3.26
N GLU A 467 11.67 -8.15 -4.09
CA GLU A 467 10.74 -9.25 -4.04
C GLU A 467 10.79 -10.04 -5.34
N LEU A 468 11.02 -11.34 -5.24
CA LEU A 468 10.92 -12.30 -6.33
C LEU A 468 9.63 -13.09 -6.14
N THR A 469 8.75 -13.03 -7.13
CA THR A 469 7.44 -13.68 -7.11
C THR A 469 7.34 -14.67 -8.26
N VAL A 470 6.83 -15.85 -7.96
CA VAL A 470 6.44 -16.87 -8.92
C VAL A 470 4.96 -17.14 -8.72
N ASP A 471 4.15 -16.77 -9.69
CA ASP A 471 2.71 -16.98 -9.67
C ASP A 471 2.36 -18.25 -10.45
N SER A 472 1.40 -19.01 -9.97
CA SER A 472 1.00 -20.30 -10.51
C SER A 472 -0.51 -20.37 -10.67
N TYR A 473 -1.01 -21.05 -11.72
CA TYR A 473 -2.44 -21.34 -11.90
C TYR A 473 -2.99 -22.38 -10.90
N ARG A 474 -2.16 -22.93 -10.00
CA ARG A 474 -2.62 -23.90 -9.02
C ARG A 474 -3.27 -23.21 -7.83
N THR A 475 -4.53 -23.47 -7.56
CA THR A 475 -5.28 -22.98 -6.39
C THR A 475 -4.62 -23.36 -5.06
N ALA A 476 -4.05 -24.56 -4.95
CA ALA A 476 -3.35 -25.01 -3.73
C ALA A 476 -2.01 -24.28 -3.46
N PHE A 477 -1.45 -23.59 -4.44
CA PHE A 477 -0.21 -22.84 -4.33
C PHE A 477 -0.19 -21.72 -5.37
N PRO A 478 -1.04 -20.70 -5.20
CA PRO A 478 -1.24 -19.68 -6.23
C PRO A 478 -0.02 -18.77 -6.39
N GLN A 479 0.67 -18.49 -5.30
CA GLN A 479 1.79 -17.55 -5.31
C GLN A 479 2.89 -17.97 -4.36
N TRP A 480 4.13 -17.86 -4.82
CA TRP A 480 5.29 -17.91 -3.96
C TRP A 480 6.10 -16.62 -4.07
N THR A 481 6.40 -16.04 -2.92
CA THR A 481 7.10 -14.77 -2.84
C THR A 481 8.24 -14.87 -1.85
N VAL A 482 9.42 -14.40 -2.24
CA VAL A 482 10.54 -14.22 -1.33
C VAL A 482 10.98 -12.77 -1.33
N ARG A 483 11.23 -12.24 -0.13
CA ARG A 483 11.70 -10.88 0.10
C ARG A 483 13.12 -10.91 0.64
N THR A 484 13.92 -9.95 0.20
CA THR A 484 15.25 -9.74 0.79
C THR A 484 15.28 -8.38 1.49
N PRO A 485 15.97 -8.25 2.63
CA PRO A 485 16.16 -6.98 3.30
C PRO A 485 17.18 -6.08 2.61
N ARG A 486 17.68 -6.44 1.44
CA ARG A 486 18.65 -5.65 0.68
C ARG A 486 18.08 -4.30 0.27
N TRP A 487 18.96 -3.34 0.05
CA TRP A 487 18.62 -2.00 -0.42
C TRP A 487 18.89 -1.84 -1.92
N PRO A 488 17.89 -2.00 -2.81
CA PRO A 488 18.10 -1.97 -4.27
C PRO A 488 18.66 -0.65 -4.78
N TRP A 489 18.41 0.46 -4.07
CA TRP A 489 18.95 1.76 -4.41
C TRP A 489 20.48 1.82 -4.21
N LEU A 490 20.99 1.17 -3.17
CA LEU A 490 22.42 1.10 -2.87
C LEU A 490 23.13 0.18 -3.86
N GLU A 491 22.58 -1.02 -4.11
CA GLU A 491 23.12 -1.98 -5.09
C GLU A 491 23.24 -1.34 -6.47
N ARG A 492 22.19 -0.64 -6.90
CA ARG A 492 22.20 0.09 -8.19
C ARG A 492 23.24 1.20 -8.23
N ARG A 493 23.46 1.90 -7.10
CA ARG A 493 24.46 2.95 -7.03
C ARG A 493 25.90 2.41 -7.15
N ILE A 494 26.10 1.15 -6.78
CA ILE A 494 27.39 0.44 -6.86
C ILE A 494 27.51 -0.35 -8.18
N GLY A 495 26.49 -0.29 -9.05
CA GLY A 495 26.47 -1.01 -10.32
C GLY A 495 26.19 -2.51 -10.21
N LEU A 496 25.72 -3.00 -9.06
CA LEU A 496 25.39 -4.41 -8.85
C LEU A 496 23.98 -4.72 -9.37
N VAL A 497 23.86 -5.84 -10.08
CA VAL A 497 22.57 -6.40 -10.50
C VAL A 497 21.99 -7.22 -9.36
N HIS A 498 20.75 -6.96 -8.99
CA HIS A 498 20.08 -7.71 -7.93
C HIS A 498 19.96 -9.19 -8.32
N PRO A 499 20.36 -10.16 -7.45
CA PRO A 499 20.33 -11.58 -7.82
C PRO A 499 18.94 -12.08 -8.22
N TYR A 500 17.87 -11.51 -7.65
CA TYR A 500 16.50 -11.88 -8.01
C TYR A 500 16.11 -11.43 -9.42
N GLU A 501 16.62 -10.28 -9.89
CA GLU A 501 16.41 -9.85 -11.28
C GLU A 501 16.99 -10.87 -12.26
N ARG A 502 18.20 -11.36 -11.96
CA ARG A 502 18.84 -12.39 -12.76
C ARG A 502 18.09 -13.72 -12.69
N THR A 503 17.71 -14.16 -11.49
CA THR A 503 16.95 -15.41 -11.29
C THR A 503 15.61 -15.36 -12.00
N ALA A 504 14.85 -14.27 -11.88
CA ALA A 504 13.58 -14.10 -12.56
C ALA A 504 13.74 -14.13 -14.09
N ALA A 505 14.76 -13.44 -14.62
CA ALA A 505 15.03 -13.43 -16.06
C ALA A 505 15.40 -14.81 -16.61
N GLU A 506 16.24 -15.56 -15.88
CA GLU A 506 16.64 -16.93 -16.27
C GLU A 506 15.45 -17.92 -16.23
N ILE A 507 14.60 -17.84 -15.19
CA ILE A 507 13.40 -18.69 -15.08
C ILE A 507 12.39 -18.32 -16.18
N THR A 508 12.15 -17.03 -16.43
CA THR A 508 11.24 -16.57 -17.49
C THR A 508 11.71 -17.06 -18.86
N ALA A 509 13.01 -17.00 -19.14
CA ALA A 509 13.56 -17.49 -20.39
C ALA A 509 13.28 -19.01 -20.60
N MET A 510 13.50 -19.83 -19.56
CA MET A 510 13.23 -21.27 -19.61
C MET A 510 11.74 -21.61 -19.67
N TRP A 511 10.90 -20.77 -19.09
CA TRP A 511 9.45 -20.92 -19.16
C TRP A 511 8.93 -20.62 -20.56
N GLN A 512 9.39 -19.53 -21.18
CA GLN A 512 8.97 -19.11 -22.53
C GLN A 512 9.54 -19.98 -23.64
N ASP A 513 10.76 -20.51 -23.48
CA ASP A 513 11.41 -21.38 -24.47
C ASP A 513 11.73 -22.76 -23.87
N PRO A 514 10.94 -23.79 -24.24
CA PRO A 514 11.16 -25.16 -23.78
C PRO A 514 12.56 -25.72 -24.09
N ALA A 515 13.22 -25.24 -25.15
CA ALA A 515 14.55 -25.69 -25.53
C ALA A 515 15.64 -25.29 -24.51
N LEU A 516 15.36 -24.26 -23.69
CA LEU A 516 16.26 -23.78 -22.66
C LEU A 516 16.05 -24.50 -21.30
N ARG A 517 15.03 -25.35 -21.18
CA ARG A 517 14.73 -26.08 -19.94
C ARG A 517 15.80 -27.14 -19.66
N PRO A 518 16.12 -27.38 -18.38
CA PRO A 518 16.98 -28.49 -18.01
C PRO A 518 16.35 -29.83 -18.41
N THR A 519 17.17 -30.77 -18.91
CA THR A 519 16.72 -32.13 -19.26
C THR A 519 16.91 -33.12 -18.10
N GLY A 520 17.67 -32.74 -17.07
CA GLY A 520 17.93 -33.59 -15.90
C GLY A 520 16.80 -33.48 -14.87
N VAL A 521 16.55 -34.58 -14.15
CA VAL A 521 15.61 -34.65 -13.03
C VAL A 521 16.37 -34.43 -11.72
N SER A 522 15.81 -33.59 -10.83
CA SER A 522 16.44 -33.28 -9.55
C SER A 522 16.24 -34.39 -8.52
N GLY A 523 17.30 -34.83 -7.85
CA GLY A 523 17.19 -35.75 -6.71
C GLY A 523 16.59 -35.06 -5.45
N ALA A 524 16.10 -35.84 -4.48
CA ALA A 524 15.44 -35.34 -3.28
C ALA A 524 16.26 -34.28 -2.52
N ARG A 525 17.57 -34.46 -2.39
CA ARG A 525 18.47 -33.47 -1.76
C ARG A 525 18.63 -32.20 -2.59
N GLN A 526 18.37 -32.25 -3.87
CA GLN A 526 18.51 -31.14 -4.80
C GLN A 526 17.23 -30.29 -4.82
N ARG A 527 16.08 -30.87 -4.55
CA ARG A 527 14.76 -30.21 -4.50
C ARG A 527 14.62 -29.24 -3.33
N GLY A 528 15.47 -29.37 -2.30
CA GLY A 528 15.48 -28.52 -1.11
C GLY A 528 14.85 -29.24 0.10
N LEU A 529 15.14 -28.70 1.27
CA LEU A 529 14.57 -29.17 2.54
C LEU A 529 13.58 -28.13 3.05
N PRO A 530 12.55 -28.54 3.81
CA PRO A 530 11.67 -27.60 4.49
C PRO A 530 12.47 -26.71 5.47
N LEU A 531 12.05 -25.48 5.65
CA LEU A 531 12.79 -24.48 6.43
C LEU A 531 12.37 -24.43 7.90
N TRP A 532 11.37 -25.21 8.33
CA TRP A 532 10.89 -25.22 9.71
C TRP A 532 11.96 -25.61 10.76
N PRO A 533 12.94 -26.50 10.46
CA PRO A 533 14.01 -26.77 11.44
C PRO A 533 14.88 -25.53 11.68
N LEU A 534 15.17 -24.76 10.63
CA LEU A 534 15.89 -23.49 10.75
C LEU A 534 15.06 -22.46 11.55
N ALA A 535 13.75 -22.40 11.31
CA ALA A 535 12.83 -21.56 12.08
C ALA A 535 12.84 -21.92 13.57
N ALA A 536 12.80 -23.22 13.89
CA ALA A 536 12.87 -23.72 15.27
C ALA A 536 14.20 -23.37 15.95
N VAL A 537 15.31 -23.53 15.26
CA VAL A 537 16.65 -23.16 15.78
C VAL A 537 16.76 -21.67 16.03
N LEU A 538 16.31 -20.83 15.11
CA LEU A 538 16.32 -19.38 15.27
C LEU A 538 15.39 -18.92 16.40
N GLY A 539 14.19 -19.51 16.51
CA GLY A 539 13.26 -19.21 17.58
C GLY A 539 13.78 -19.63 18.97
N ALA A 540 14.35 -20.83 19.06
CA ALA A 540 14.95 -21.33 20.30
C ALA A 540 16.19 -20.50 20.70
N GLY A 541 17.06 -20.16 19.75
CA GLY A 541 18.22 -19.30 19.98
C GLY A 541 17.83 -17.91 20.47
N TRP A 542 16.80 -17.32 19.88
CA TRP A 542 16.25 -16.04 20.31
C TRP A 542 15.63 -16.10 21.70
N ALA A 543 14.81 -17.14 21.98
CA ALA A 543 14.23 -17.33 23.30
C ALA A 543 15.32 -17.53 24.38
N ALA A 544 16.36 -18.29 24.06
CA ALA A 544 17.51 -18.44 24.96
C ALA A 544 18.23 -17.10 25.18
N ALA A 545 18.42 -16.30 24.14
CA ALA A 545 19.03 -14.98 24.26
C ALA A 545 18.20 -14.04 25.17
N LEU A 546 16.87 -14.05 25.02
CA LEU A 546 15.97 -13.24 25.87
C LEU A 546 16.02 -13.62 27.36
N VAL A 547 16.22 -14.92 27.65
CA VAL A 547 16.22 -15.45 29.04
C VAL A 547 17.60 -15.38 29.68
N LEU A 548 18.65 -15.70 28.92
CA LEU A 548 20.01 -15.87 29.47
C LEU A 548 20.87 -14.61 29.42
N LEU A 549 20.57 -13.70 28.51
CA LEU A 549 21.35 -12.46 28.38
C LEU A 549 20.56 -11.32 29.03
N PRO A 550 21.09 -10.69 30.10
CA PRO A 550 20.44 -9.61 30.83
C PRO A 550 20.26 -8.34 30.01
#